data_d5bf2fbec53206a09a74eb11c0a8df54
#
_entry.id   d5bf2fbec53206a09a74eb11c0a8df54
#
_cell.length_a   1.000
_cell.length_b   1.000
_cell.length_c   1.000
_cell.angle_alpha   90.00
_cell.angle_beta   90.00
_cell.angle_gamma   90.00
#
_symmetry.space_group_name_H-M   'P 1'
#
loop_
_entity.id
_entity.type
_entity.pdbx_description
1 polymer ?
#
loop_
_entity_poly.entity_id
_entity_poly.type
_entity_poly.pdbx_seq_one_letter_code
_entity_poly.pdbx_strand_id
1 'polypeptide(L)'
;MPSPDVESKDKQTKWLYSDIVKEHFFDPKNFMVDDDGYEASGMGMVGSPACGDMMTVWIKVDPVSKRIIDMKWRTFGCGSAIASTSMHSVMVVENGGRTIEEALAIKPQHIIERLGGLPDRKIHCSVLSDKALRSAINDYFRKTDQHSRIVIEGARVVDKVMKVTDHDIEEAVLEGADTLEKVQARTKVGVGDPSCLPEVEQLIRFYKEKYFN
;
A
#
# COMPACT_ATOMS: atom_id res chain seq x y z
N MET A 1 14.47 -18.73 11.14
CA MET A 1 14.52 -19.29 9.77
C MET A 1 14.18 -18.16 8.83
N PRO A 2 14.93 -17.91 7.73
CA PRO A 2 14.57 -16.89 6.77
C PRO A 2 13.21 -17.22 6.14
N SER A 3 12.41 -16.18 5.87
CA SER A 3 11.11 -16.31 5.24
C SER A 3 11.27 -16.94 3.85
N PRO A 4 10.39 -17.87 3.41
CA PRO A 4 10.44 -18.45 2.07
C PRO A 4 10.26 -17.41 0.94
N ASP A 5 9.86 -16.20 1.28
CA ASP A 5 9.76 -15.07 0.34
C ASP A 5 11.12 -14.43 0.00
N VAL A 6 12.17 -14.80 0.70
CA VAL A 6 13.49 -14.14 0.66
C VAL A 6 14.55 -15.02 -0.01
N GLU A 7 14.28 -16.30 -0.23
CA GLU A 7 15.21 -17.25 -0.84
C GLU A 7 14.73 -17.75 -2.21
N SER A 8 15.68 -17.87 -3.15
CA SER A 8 15.45 -18.53 -4.43
C SER A 8 15.36 -20.05 -4.24
N LYS A 9 14.46 -20.72 -4.99
CA LYS A 9 14.33 -22.17 -5.00
C LYS A 9 15.49 -22.91 -5.71
N ASP A 10 16.39 -22.18 -6.38
CA ASP A 10 17.56 -22.75 -7.02
C ASP A 10 18.69 -22.93 -6.01
N LYS A 11 19.42 -24.05 -6.14
CA LYS A 11 20.49 -24.54 -5.24
C LYS A 11 21.71 -23.62 -5.09
N GLN A 12 21.74 -22.46 -5.72
CA GLN A 12 22.62 -21.35 -5.41
C GLN A 12 21.77 -20.28 -4.73
N THR A 13 21.96 -20.07 -3.44
CA THR A 13 21.30 -19.08 -2.57
C THR A 13 21.43 -17.66 -3.14
N LYS A 14 20.76 -17.39 -4.24
CA LYS A 14 20.66 -16.05 -4.85
C LYS A 14 19.36 -15.43 -4.39
N TRP A 15 19.48 -14.43 -3.55
CA TRP A 15 18.35 -13.64 -3.12
C TRP A 15 17.61 -13.09 -4.34
N LEU A 16 16.28 -13.23 -4.35
CA LEU A 16 15.40 -12.69 -5.41
C LEU A 16 15.28 -11.16 -5.35
N TYR A 17 15.79 -10.55 -4.29
CA TYR A 17 15.63 -9.14 -3.97
C TYR A 17 16.95 -8.38 -4.14
N SER A 18 16.84 -7.09 -4.52
CA SER A 18 17.97 -6.17 -4.58
C SER A 18 18.65 -6.01 -3.20
N ASP A 19 19.87 -5.52 -3.18
CA ASP A 19 20.57 -5.27 -1.90
C ASP A 19 19.87 -4.15 -1.10
N ILE A 20 19.22 -3.19 -1.77
CA ILE A 20 18.41 -2.15 -1.13
C ILE A 20 17.19 -2.76 -0.43
N VAL A 21 16.50 -3.70 -1.08
CA VAL A 21 15.38 -4.42 -0.44
C VAL A 21 15.83 -5.18 0.79
N LYS A 22 17.00 -5.85 0.73
CA LYS A 22 17.57 -6.56 1.88
C LYS A 22 17.90 -5.59 3.02
N GLU A 23 18.53 -4.46 2.72
CA GLU A 23 18.84 -3.42 3.72
C GLU A 23 17.58 -2.99 4.43
N HIS A 24 16.55 -2.57 3.69
CA HIS A 24 15.29 -2.10 4.26
C HIS A 24 14.48 -3.20 4.97
N PHE A 25 14.73 -4.47 4.66
CA PHE A 25 14.13 -5.60 5.37
C PHE A 25 14.82 -5.91 6.70
N PHE A 26 16.16 -5.94 6.72
CA PHE A 26 16.92 -6.31 7.92
C PHE A 26 17.14 -5.14 8.88
N ASP A 27 17.16 -3.90 8.37
CA ASP A 27 17.31 -2.67 9.14
C ASP A 27 16.22 -1.65 8.70
N PRO A 28 14.94 -1.95 9.02
CA PRO A 28 13.83 -1.13 8.56
C PRO A 28 13.88 0.28 9.19
N LYS A 29 13.87 1.29 8.33
CA LYS A 29 13.89 2.69 8.76
C LYS A 29 12.52 3.10 9.30
N ASN A 30 12.50 3.94 10.32
CA ASN A 30 11.29 4.50 10.94
C ASN A 30 10.29 3.46 11.50
N PHE A 31 10.73 2.22 11.70
CA PHE A 31 9.89 1.18 12.30
C PHE A 31 9.53 1.53 13.74
N MET A 32 8.26 1.35 14.10
CA MET A 32 7.74 1.57 15.44
C MET A 32 7.77 0.28 16.25
N VAL A 33 8.69 0.20 17.22
CA VAL A 33 8.75 -0.93 18.16
C VAL A 33 7.69 -0.78 19.24
N ASP A 34 7.59 0.42 19.79
CA ASP A 34 6.67 0.78 20.87
C ASP A 34 6.06 2.16 20.54
N ASP A 35 4.77 2.29 20.70
CA ASP A 35 4.01 3.53 20.45
C ASP A 35 3.64 4.29 21.75
N ASP A 36 4.10 3.82 22.91
CA ASP A 36 3.90 4.49 24.19
C ASP A 36 4.49 5.91 24.18
N GLY A 37 3.61 6.89 24.37
CA GLY A 37 3.99 8.30 24.37
C GLY A 37 4.29 8.92 23.00
N TYR A 38 4.07 8.23 21.91
CA TYR A 38 4.19 8.81 20.57
C TYR A 38 2.94 9.62 20.20
N GLU A 39 3.05 10.94 20.28
CA GLU A 39 1.98 11.87 19.90
C GLU A 39 1.92 12.03 18.37
N ALA A 40 1.06 11.23 17.73
CA ALA A 40 0.81 11.31 16.29
C ALA A 40 -0.19 12.43 15.96
N SER A 41 0.10 13.21 14.91
CA SER A 41 -0.89 14.12 14.31
C SER A 41 -2.02 13.35 13.62
N GLY A 42 -1.71 12.18 13.06
CA GLY A 42 -2.68 11.28 12.44
C GLY A 42 -2.17 9.84 12.46
N MET A 43 -3.11 8.88 12.53
CA MET A 43 -2.86 7.45 12.51
C MET A 43 -3.77 6.76 11.49
N GLY A 44 -3.21 5.84 10.73
CA GLY A 44 -3.97 5.02 9.78
C GLY A 44 -3.63 3.54 9.92
N MET A 45 -4.64 2.71 9.82
CA MET A 45 -4.50 1.26 9.83
C MET A 45 -5.28 0.66 8.68
N VAL A 46 -4.65 -0.25 7.94
CA VAL A 46 -5.26 -0.98 6.83
C VAL A 46 -4.91 -2.46 6.91
N GLY A 47 -5.70 -3.29 6.25
CA GLY A 47 -5.58 -4.75 6.32
C GLY A 47 -6.35 -5.35 7.49
N SER A 48 -6.20 -6.65 7.66
CA SER A 48 -6.87 -7.40 8.73
C SER A 48 -5.91 -8.41 9.33
N PRO A 49 -5.86 -8.53 10.66
CA PRO A 49 -5.09 -9.59 11.30
C PRO A 49 -5.49 -11.00 10.86
N ALA A 50 -6.75 -11.19 10.46
CA ALA A 50 -7.26 -12.46 9.96
C ALA A 50 -6.69 -12.86 8.58
N CYS A 51 -6.27 -11.86 7.77
CA CYS A 51 -5.64 -12.09 6.46
C CYS A 51 -4.12 -12.16 6.53
N GLY A 52 -3.53 -11.90 7.71
CA GLY A 52 -2.09 -11.95 7.95
C GLY A 52 -1.31 -10.69 7.53
N ASP A 53 -1.93 -9.79 6.78
CA ASP A 53 -1.33 -8.51 6.38
C ASP A 53 -2.07 -7.35 7.05
N MET A 54 -1.38 -6.68 7.97
CA MET A 54 -1.86 -5.46 8.62
C MET A 54 -0.75 -4.42 8.62
N MET A 55 -1.10 -3.19 8.31
CA MET A 55 -0.19 -2.04 8.31
C MET A 55 -0.77 -0.91 9.14
N THR A 56 0.00 -0.42 10.09
CA THR A 56 -0.30 0.80 10.83
C THR A 56 0.75 1.85 10.54
N VAL A 57 0.32 3.07 10.27
CA VAL A 57 1.16 4.24 10.01
C VAL A 57 0.76 5.37 10.96
N TRP A 58 1.74 6.01 11.56
CA TRP A 58 1.62 7.23 12.35
C TRP A 58 2.40 8.35 11.68
N ILE A 59 1.82 9.54 11.61
CA ILE A 59 2.48 10.73 11.05
C ILE A 59 2.53 11.86 12.06
N LYS A 60 3.62 12.64 12.01
CA LYS A 60 3.69 13.96 12.64
C LYS A 60 3.74 15.03 11.56
N VAL A 61 2.78 15.95 11.62
CA VAL A 61 2.70 17.09 10.71
C VAL A 61 3.13 18.33 11.48
N ASP A 62 4.13 19.04 10.97
CA ASP A 62 4.56 20.31 11.54
C ASP A 62 3.46 21.37 11.36
N PRO A 63 3.04 22.03 12.44
CA PRO A 63 1.91 22.97 12.40
C PRO A 63 2.17 24.23 11.59
N VAL A 64 3.45 24.59 11.37
CA VAL A 64 3.85 25.81 10.65
C VAL A 64 4.05 25.50 9.16
N SER A 65 4.95 24.58 8.84
CA SER A 65 5.30 24.23 7.46
C SER A 65 4.27 23.33 6.77
N LYS A 66 3.36 22.70 7.53
CA LYS A 66 2.39 21.70 7.05
C LYS A 66 3.02 20.50 6.37
N ARG A 67 4.28 20.20 6.70
CA ARG A 67 5.02 19.05 6.19
C ARG A 67 4.90 17.86 7.14
N ILE A 68 4.90 16.67 6.60
CA ILE A 68 5.03 15.42 7.38
C ILE A 68 6.51 15.28 7.73
N ILE A 69 6.85 15.61 8.96
CA ILE A 69 8.22 15.62 9.46
C ILE A 69 8.66 14.30 10.08
N ASP A 70 7.72 13.44 10.41
CA ASP A 70 7.98 12.08 10.88
C ASP A 70 6.87 11.13 10.42
N MET A 71 7.26 9.93 10.03
CA MET A 71 6.38 8.84 9.66
C MET A 71 6.89 7.56 10.30
N LYS A 72 6.16 7.04 11.27
CA LYS A 72 6.42 5.74 11.90
C LYS A 72 5.44 4.71 11.38
N TRP A 73 5.83 3.45 11.43
CA TRP A 73 4.98 2.37 10.94
C TRP A 73 5.27 1.04 11.64
N ARG A 74 4.28 0.16 11.63
CA ARG A 74 4.38 -1.23 12.11
C ARG A 74 3.53 -2.12 11.21
N THR A 75 4.02 -3.33 10.93
CA THR A 75 3.31 -4.31 10.13
C THR A 75 3.52 -5.73 10.65
N PHE A 76 2.55 -6.59 10.35
CA PHE A 76 2.67 -8.04 10.47
C PHE A 76 2.78 -8.71 9.09
N GLY A 77 2.98 -7.92 8.02
CA GLY A 77 3.09 -8.37 6.65
C GLY A 77 4.42 -9.04 6.29
N CYS A 78 4.54 -9.43 5.05
CA CYS A 78 5.70 -10.12 4.49
C CYS A 78 6.94 -9.20 4.37
N GLY A 79 8.11 -9.80 4.08
CA GLY A 79 9.37 -9.05 3.94
C GLY A 79 9.32 -7.93 2.89
N SER A 80 8.55 -8.11 1.80
CA SER A 80 8.34 -7.06 0.80
C SER A 80 7.53 -5.88 1.36
N ALA A 81 6.53 -6.14 2.23
CA ALA A 81 5.76 -5.10 2.90
C ALA A 81 6.66 -4.30 3.85
N ILE A 82 7.55 -4.97 4.60
CA ILE A 82 8.54 -4.33 5.46
C ILE A 82 9.44 -3.42 4.65
N ALA A 83 10.08 -3.94 3.60
CA ALA A 83 11.02 -3.16 2.79
C ALA A 83 10.34 -1.98 2.07
N SER A 84 9.15 -2.21 1.51
CA SER A 84 8.39 -1.15 0.83
C SER A 84 7.97 -0.04 1.77
N THR A 85 7.48 -0.37 2.96
CA THR A 85 7.04 0.64 3.93
C THR A 85 8.23 1.38 4.53
N SER A 86 9.33 0.68 4.79
CA SER A 86 10.59 1.30 5.20
C SER A 86 11.07 2.33 4.17
N MET A 87 11.13 1.97 2.88
CA MET A 87 11.48 2.90 1.81
C MET A 87 10.48 4.06 1.71
N HIS A 88 9.19 3.77 1.73
CA HIS A 88 8.14 4.80 1.67
C HIS A 88 8.28 5.81 2.80
N SER A 89 8.51 5.36 4.03
CA SER A 89 8.71 6.25 5.18
C SER A 89 9.91 7.17 5.01
N VAL A 90 11.02 6.66 4.43
CA VAL A 90 12.18 7.50 4.08
C VAL A 90 11.79 8.56 3.06
N MET A 91 11.08 8.17 1.97
CA MET A 91 10.67 9.10 0.92
C MET A 91 9.75 10.21 1.42
N VAL A 92 8.95 9.94 2.44
CA VAL A 92 8.04 10.93 3.04
C VAL A 92 8.79 11.92 3.93
N VAL A 93 9.77 11.47 4.72
CA VAL A 93 10.42 12.32 5.74
C VAL A 93 11.76 12.91 5.31
N GLU A 94 12.37 12.44 4.23
CA GLU A 94 13.66 12.95 3.75
C GLU A 94 13.59 14.45 3.40
N ASN A 95 14.75 15.13 3.45
CA ASN A 95 14.90 16.55 3.11
C ASN A 95 14.00 17.51 3.92
N GLY A 96 13.72 17.15 5.17
CA GLY A 96 12.86 17.95 6.06
C GLY A 96 11.37 17.70 5.92
N GLY A 97 11.02 16.57 5.31
CA GLY A 97 9.64 16.11 5.16
C GLY A 97 8.96 16.62 3.88
N ARG A 98 7.90 15.94 3.49
CA ARG A 98 7.04 16.29 2.35
C ARG A 98 5.79 17.03 2.80
N THR A 99 5.24 17.92 1.96
CA THR A 99 3.86 18.37 2.16
C THR A 99 2.90 17.19 2.03
N ILE A 100 1.69 17.34 2.53
CA ILE A 100 0.67 16.27 2.43
C ILE A 100 0.42 15.91 0.96
N GLU A 101 0.34 16.91 0.07
CA GLU A 101 0.13 16.73 -1.36
C GLU A 101 1.30 15.98 -2.02
N GLU A 102 2.54 16.36 -1.69
CA GLU A 102 3.75 15.70 -2.17
C GLU A 102 3.80 14.23 -1.68
N ALA A 103 3.42 13.97 -0.44
CA ALA A 103 3.38 12.62 0.12
C ALA A 103 2.31 11.76 -0.55
N LEU A 104 1.10 12.31 -0.79
CA LEU A 104 0.02 11.64 -1.52
C LEU A 104 0.35 11.39 -3.00
N ALA A 105 1.30 12.13 -3.57
CA ALA A 105 1.78 11.93 -4.94
C ALA A 105 2.84 10.83 -5.07
N ILE A 106 3.35 10.28 -3.97
CA ILE A 106 4.24 9.12 -3.98
C ILE A 106 3.40 7.90 -4.33
N LYS A 107 3.58 7.39 -5.54
CA LYS A 107 2.91 6.17 -6.01
C LYS A 107 3.70 4.93 -5.58
N PRO A 108 3.05 3.76 -5.46
CA PRO A 108 3.72 2.47 -5.25
C PRO A 108 4.87 2.21 -6.22
N GLN A 109 4.72 2.64 -7.48
CA GLN A 109 5.76 2.53 -8.50
C GLN A 109 7.06 3.24 -8.11
N HIS A 110 6.97 4.47 -7.58
CA HIS A 110 8.16 5.22 -7.13
C HIS A 110 8.90 4.50 -5.99
N ILE A 111 8.16 3.82 -5.10
CA ILE A 111 8.74 3.01 -4.01
C ILE A 111 9.49 1.81 -4.59
N ILE A 112 8.88 1.11 -5.55
CA ILE A 112 9.46 -0.06 -6.22
C ILE A 112 10.72 0.32 -6.97
N GLU A 113 10.68 1.41 -7.74
CA GLU A 113 11.85 1.91 -8.48
C GLU A 113 13.01 2.24 -7.55
N ARG A 114 12.73 2.92 -6.43
CA ARG A 114 13.76 3.29 -5.46
C ARG A 114 14.33 2.09 -4.70
N LEU A 115 13.57 1.01 -4.56
CA LEU A 115 14.04 -0.28 -4.04
C LEU A 115 14.88 -1.08 -5.06
N GLY A 116 14.97 -0.63 -6.32
CA GLY A 116 15.64 -1.37 -7.39
C GLY A 116 14.82 -2.54 -7.93
N GLY A 117 13.49 -2.50 -7.73
CA GLY A 117 12.53 -3.49 -8.20
C GLY A 117 12.03 -4.42 -7.09
N LEU A 118 10.84 -4.93 -7.28
CA LEU A 118 10.23 -6.03 -6.52
C LEU A 118 9.71 -7.10 -7.48
N PRO A 119 9.64 -8.38 -7.07
CA PRO A 119 8.97 -9.39 -7.88
C PRO A 119 7.51 -8.99 -8.16
N ASP A 120 7.01 -9.25 -9.37
CA ASP A 120 5.67 -8.83 -9.82
C ASP A 120 4.55 -9.20 -8.84
N ARG A 121 4.65 -10.40 -8.25
CA ARG A 121 3.69 -10.89 -7.23
C ARG A 121 3.75 -10.15 -5.89
N LYS A 122 4.70 -9.22 -5.70
CA LYS A 122 4.92 -8.48 -4.44
C LYS A 122 4.68 -6.97 -4.60
N ILE A 123 4.22 -6.53 -5.76
CA ILE A 123 3.87 -5.12 -6.02
C ILE A 123 2.76 -4.63 -5.08
N HIS A 124 1.78 -5.48 -4.77
CA HIS A 124 0.69 -5.15 -3.84
C HIS A 124 1.19 -4.75 -2.43
N CYS A 125 2.36 -5.22 -2.01
CA CYS A 125 2.92 -4.87 -0.70
C CYS A 125 3.24 -3.36 -0.58
N SER A 126 3.62 -2.70 -1.68
CA SER A 126 3.86 -1.24 -1.69
C SER A 126 2.56 -0.44 -1.61
N VAL A 127 1.45 -1.00 -2.09
CA VAL A 127 0.12 -0.37 -2.03
C VAL A 127 -0.42 -0.32 -0.61
N LEU A 128 -0.13 -1.34 0.20
CA LEU A 128 -0.58 -1.38 1.60
C LEU A 128 -0.03 -0.18 2.39
N SER A 129 1.22 0.19 2.16
CA SER A 129 1.85 1.37 2.77
C SER A 129 1.21 2.69 2.30
N ASP A 130 0.89 2.82 1.00
CA ASP A 130 0.20 4.00 0.45
C ASP A 130 -1.20 4.15 1.06
N LYS A 131 -1.98 3.08 1.11
CA LYS A 131 -3.31 3.09 1.74
C LYS A 131 -3.25 3.46 3.24
N ALA A 132 -2.28 2.93 3.98
CA ALA A 132 -2.11 3.25 5.39
C ALA A 132 -1.72 4.72 5.61
N LEU A 133 -0.83 5.28 4.77
CA LEU A 133 -0.50 6.70 4.82
C LEU A 133 -1.71 7.58 4.51
N ARG A 134 -2.51 7.25 3.47
CA ARG A 134 -3.76 7.98 3.15
C ARG A 134 -4.74 7.94 4.32
N SER A 135 -4.88 6.80 4.97
CA SER A 135 -5.72 6.66 6.17
C SER A 135 -5.22 7.55 7.31
N ALA A 136 -3.89 7.62 7.54
CA ALA A 136 -3.29 8.48 8.56
C ALA A 136 -3.49 9.98 8.23
N ILE A 137 -3.36 10.37 6.97
CA ILE A 137 -3.64 11.74 6.51
C ILE A 137 -5.12 12.10 6.68
N ASN A 138 -6.03 11.18 6.38
CA ASN A 138 -7.46 11.39 6.60
C ASN A 138 -7.79 11.57 8.09
N ASP A 139 -7.13 10.82 8.98
CA ASP A 139 -7.27 11.00 10.42
C ASP A 139 -6.77 12.39 10.88
N TYR A 140 -5.61 12.84 10.36
CA TYR A 140 -5.12 14.18 10.58
C TYR A 140 -6.12 15.25 10.11
N PHE A 141 -6.72 15.09 8.92
CA PHE A 141 -7.73 16.02 8.43
C PHE A 141 -8.98 16.06 9.32
N ARG A 142 -9.43 14.91 9.86
CA ARG A 142 -10.54 14.88 10.83
C ARG A 142 -10.20 15.64 12.12
N LYS A 143 -9.01 15.43 12.66
CA LYS A 143 -8.53 16.07 13.89
C LYS A 143 -8.31 17.58 13.75
N THR A 144 -8.15 18.06 12.52
CA THR A 144 -7.89 19.48 12.22
C THR A 144 -9.03 20.18 11.47
N ASP A 145 -10.26 19.58 11.49
CA ASP A 145 -11.47 20.11 10.84
C ASP A 145 -11.34 20.38 9.33
N GLN A 146 -10.43 19.64 8.64
CA GLN A 146 -10.23 19.75 7.20
C GLN A 146 -11.08 18.71 6.43
N HIS A 147 -12.33 18.53 6.80
CA HIS A 147 -13.22 17.46 6.30
C HIS A 147 -13.38 17.43 4.77
N SER A 148 -13.31 18.58 4.11
CA SER A 148 -13.41 18.69 2.64
C SER A 148 -12.21 18.05 1.89
N ARG A 149 -11.12 17.80 2.57
CA ARG A 149 -9.90 17.18 2.02
C ARG A 149 -9.86 15.66 2.21
N ILE A 150 -10.80 15.11 2.97
CA ILE A 150 -10.85 13.66 3.25
C ILE A 150 -11.24 12.93 1.97
N VAL A 151 -10.41 11.96 1.59
CA VAL A 151 -10.69 11.03 0.48
C VAL A 151 -11.04 9.67 1.08
N ILE A 152 -12.31 9.30 0.98
CA ILE A 152 -12.79 7.98 1.42
C ILE A 152 -12.70 7.05 0.23
N GLU A 153 -11.77 6.11 0.28
CA GLU A 153 -11.76 4.95 -0.60
C GLU A 153 -12.63 3.87 0.09
N GLY A 154 -13.89 3.82 -0.27
CA GLY A 154 -14.83 2.81 0.24
C GLY A 154 -14.98 1.66 -0.74
N ALA A 155 -15.12 0.44 -0.24
CA ALA A 155 -15.45 -0.70 -1.07
C ALA A 155 -16.89 -0.57 -1.58
N ARG A 156 -17.07 -0.38 -2.89
CA ARG A 156 -18.35 -0.33 -3.55
C ARG A 156 -18.64 -1.68 -4.20
N VAL A 157 -19.83 -2.25 -3.94
CA VAL A 157 -20.24 -3.49 -4.57
C VAL A 157 -20.48 -3.26 -6.07
N VAL A 158 -19.67 -3.88 -6.91
CA VAL A 158 -19.73 -3.82 -8.38
C VAL A 158 -20.62 -4.94 -8.92
N ASP A 159 -20.41 -6.17 -8.44
CA ASP A 159 -21.29 -7.32 -8.76
C ASP A 159 -22.12 -7.67 -7.53
N LYS A 160 -23.44 -7.42 -7.64
CA LYS A 160 -24.38 -7.67 -6.54
C LYS A 160 -24.66 -9.15 -6.31
N VAL A 161 -24.51 -9.99 -7.35
CA VAL A 161 -24.77 -11.43 -7.29
C VAL A 161 -23.60 -12.15 -6.64
N MET A 162 -22.39 -11.90 -7.14
CA MET A 162 -21.16 -12.50 -6.62
C MET A 162 -20.58 -11.76 -5.43
N LYS A 163 -21.16 -10.60 -5.05
CA LYS A 163 -20.69 -9.73 -3.95
C LYS A 163 -19.27 -9.20 -4.15
N VAL A 164 -18.83 -9.09 -5.41
CA VAL A 164 -17.51 -8.54 -5.73
C VAL A 164 -17.53 -7.03 -5.63
N THR A 165 -16.54 -6.49 -4.96
CA THR A 165 -16.34 -5.05 -4.73
C THR A 165 -15.31 -4.49 -5.70
N ASP A 166 -15.25 -3.16 -5.82
CA ASP A 166 -14.18 -2.46 -6.52
C ASP A 166 -12.81 -2.74 -5.89
N HIS A 167 -12.76 -2.98 -4.57
CA HIS A 167 -11.55 -3.37 -3.86
C HIS A 167 -11.06 -4.77 -4.27
N ASP A 168 -11.95 -5.75 -4.44
CA ASP A 168 -11.60 -7.09 -4.94
C ASP A 168 -11.00 -7.03 -6.36
N ILE A 169 -11.53 -6.12 -7.19
CA ILE A 169 -11.00 -5.87 -8.55
C ILE A 169 -9.64 -5.18 -8.47
N GLU A 170 -9.48 -4.18 -7.58
CA GLU A 170 -8.20 -3.51 -7.32
C GLU A 170 -7.13 -4.51 -6.91
N GLU A 171 -7.42 -5.39 -5.94
CA GLU A 171 -6.49 -6.43 -5.49
C GLU A 171 -6.13 -7.40 -6.63
N ALA A 172 -7.12 -7.84 -7.40
CA ALA A 172 -6.87 -8.71 -8.55
C ALA A 172 -5.91 -8.06 -9.56
N VAL A 173 -6.10 -6.77 -9.86
CA VAL A 173 -5.21 -6.00 -10.77
C VAL A 173 -3.81 -5.88 -10.19
N LEU A 174 -3.69 -5.57 -8.90
CA LEU A 174 -2.39 -5.46 -8.21
C LEU A 174 -1.62 -6.79 -8.18
N GLU A 175 -2.33 -7.90 -8.19
CA GLU A 175 -1.75 -9.24 -8.26
C GLU A 175 -1.50 -9.71 -9.72
N GLY A 176 -1.64 -8.82 -10.72
CA GLY A 176 -1.31 -9.06 -12.11
C GLY A 176 -2.48 -9.53 -13.00
N ALA A 177 -3.74 -9.43 -12.53
CA ALA A 177 -4.90 -9.64 -13.36
C ALA A 177 -5.21 -8.38 -14.19
N ASP A 178 -4.49 -8.16 -15.27
CA ASP A 178 -4.51 -6.95 -16.09
C ASP A 178 -5.54 -6.97 -17.23
N THR A 179 -6.30 -8.07 -17.36
CA THR A 179 -7.40 -8.23 -18.32
C THR A 179 -8.69 -8.67 -17.65
N LEU A 180 -9.82 -8.44 -18.31
CA LEU A 180 -11.14 -8.84 -17.83
C LEU A 180 -11.20 -10.34 -17.50
N GLU A 181 -10.68 -11.18 -18.38
CA GLU A 181 -10.69 -12.64 -18.22
C GLU A 181 -9.90 -13.06 -16.98
N LYS A 182 -8.75 -12.43 -16.72
CA LYS A 182 -7.94 -12.72 -15.53
C LYS A 182 -8.64 -12.28 -14.25
N VAL A 183 -9.27 -11.10 -14.26
CA VAL A 183 -10.05 -10.61 -13.13
C VAL A 183 -11.26 -11.51 -12.88
N GLN A 184 -12.01 -11.90 -13.92
CA GLN A 184 -13.13 -12.85 -13.80
C GLN A 184 -12.69 -14.22 -13.28
N ALA A 185 -11.56 -14.74 -13.77
CA ALA A 185 -11.01 -16.01 -13.29
C ALA A 185 -10.77 -16.00 -11.78
N ARG A 186 -10.35 -14.85 -11.25
CA ARG A 186 -9.96 -14.66 -9.86
C ARG A 186 -11.14 -14.33 -8.95
N THR A 187 -11.96 -13.36 -9.34
CA THR A 187 -13.05 -12.82 -8.51
C THR A 187 -14.42 -13.42 -8.81
N LYS A 188 -14.58 -14.09 -9.96
CA LYS A 188 -15.86 -14.55 -10.51
C LYS A 188 -16.85 -13.44 -10.85
N VAL A 189 -16.37 -12.19 -10.97
CA VAL A 189 -17.22 -11.05 -11.34
C VAL A 189 -17.88 -11.26 -12.69
N GLY A 190 -19.16 -10.92 -12.79
CA GLY A 190 -19.95 -11.03 -14.03
C GLY A 190 -20.40 -12.44 -14.40
N VAL A 191 -20.14 -13.46 -13.57
CA VAL A 191 -20.58 -14.85 -13.84
C VAL A 191 -22.09 -14.99 -13.66
N GLY A 192 -22.67 -14.33 -12.66
CA GLY A 192 -24.10 -14.36 -12.38
C GLY A 192 -24.88 -13.25 -13.08
N ASP A 193 -24.28 -12.10 -13.27
CA ASP A 193 -24.86 -10.93 -13.94
C ASP A 193 -23.77 -10.19 -14.74
N PRO A 194 -23.74 -10.35 -16.08
CA PRO A 194 -22.74 -9.71 -16.90
C PRO A 194 -22.95 -8.19 -17.09
N SER A 195 -24.01 -7.60 -16.58
CA SER A 195 -24.29 -6.17 -16.74
C SER A 195 -23.24 -5.26 -16.08
N CYS A 196 -22.49 -5.78 -15.09
CA CYS A 196 -21.40 -5.04 -14.43
C CYS A 196 -20.08 -5.03 -15.23
N LEU A 197 -19.92 -5.87 -16.26
CA LEU A 197 -18.63 -6.02 -16.96
C LEU A 197 -18.08 -4.72 -17.57
N PRO A 198 -18.87 -3.82 -18.18
CA PRO A 198 -18.34 -2.55 -18.67
C PRO A 198 -17.73 -1.68 -17.57
N GLU A 199 -18.30 -1.73 -16.36
CA GLU A 199 -17.77 -1.05 -15.18
C GLU A 199 -16.47 -1.70 -14.69
N VAL A 200 -16.41 -3.02 -14.67
CA VAL A 200 -15.21 -3.79 -14.32
C VAL A 200 -14.04 -3.44 -15.25
N GLU A 201 -14.27 -3.36 -16.57
CA GLU A 201 -13.24 -2.95 -17.53
C GLU A 201 -12.72 -1.52 -17.29
N GLN A 202 -13.62 -0.59 -16.89
CA GLN A 202 -13.21 0.76 -16.52
C GLN A 202 -12.35 0.76 -15.26
N LEU A 203 -12.71 -0.03 -14.24
CA LEU A 203 -11.94 -0.17 -13.01
C LEU A 203 -10.57 -0.79 -13.27
N ILE A 204 -10.48 -1.83 -14.11
CA ILE A 204 -9.20 -2.44 -14.50
C ILE A 204 -8.29 -1.37 -15.15
N ARG A 205 -8.81 -0.58 -16.09
CA ARG A 205 -8.05 0.52 -16.72
C ARG A 205 -7.61 1.54 -15.70
N PHE A 206 -8.52 1.99 -14.84
CA PHE A 206 -8.25 2.97 -13.80
C PHE A 206 -7.14 2.50 -12.85
N TYR A 207 -7.21 1.26 -12.35
CA TYR A 207 -6.21 0.74 -11.43
C TYR A 207 -4.86 0.47 -12.12
N LYS A 208 -4.86 0.08 -13.39
CA LYS A 208 -3.62 -0.02 -14.18
C LYS A 208 -2.93 1.34 -14.33
N GLU A 209 -3.67 2.38 -14.67
CA GLU A 209 -3.13 3.74 -14.77
C GLU A 209 -2.67 4.29 -13.43
N LYS A 210 -3.41 3.98 -12.35
CA LYS A 210 -3.09 4.43 -10.99
C LYS A 210 -1.79 3.83 -10.47
N TYR A 211 -1.50 2.55 -10.76
CA TYR A 211 -0.44 1.80 -10.11
C TYR A 211 0.73 1.42 -10.99
N PHE A 212 0.56 1.34 -12.31
CA PHE A 212 1.57 0.80 -13.22
C PHE A 212 1.98 1.77 -14.36
N ASN A 213 1.37 2.97 -14.44
CA ASN A 213 1.73 4.00 -15.43
C ASN A 213 2.21 5.31 -14.79
#